data_8b73ec0c1e5b9f39dea914d21dfd0e8c
#
_entry.id   8b73ec0c1e5b9f39dea914d21dfd0e8c
#
_cell.length_a   1.000
_cell.length_b   1.000
_cell.length_c   1.000
_cell.angle_alpha   90.00
_cell.angle_beta   90.00
_cell.angle_gamma   90.00
#
_symmetry.space_group_name_H-M   'P 1'
#
loop_
_entity.id
_entity.type
_entity.pdbx_description
1 polymer ?
#
loop_
_entity_poly.entity_id
_entity_poly.type
_entity_poly.pdbx_seq_one_letter_code
_entity_poly.pdbx_strand_id
1 'polypeptide(L)'
;MEKYIGKTGDIILFLTASFVVLFIVWANLATLEKVVRGEGKVVASAKNQIIQNLEGGIVKELFVKAGDTVKAGDLLLSFDDTFLKSELDASASQLKNLKTEISFLQNSRALIAEELSILEPLVEQGAESRMELLRVLQRQSSAESEISRKTSEIQSLQERIPALQDRVTRTQVVSPKNGIINRMVITTIGGIADPGSPLVEIVPLDEELIIEVEISPTDIALLIPGQRAIVKLTAFDFSKFGSLEGKVVTVGADSILKDDGSLWYLCEISVLINDITSLGKKITMLPGMVAQVDIVNGERTI
;
A
#
# COMPACT_ATOMS: atom_id res chain seq x y z
N MET A 1 -84.32 9.52 32.83
CA MET A 1 -83.44 9.31 31.67
C MET A 1 -82.11 10.13 31.73
N GLU A 2 -82.04 11.26 32.40
CA GLU A 2 -80.84 12.12 32.49
C GLU A 2 -79.68 11.51 33.29
N LYS A 3 -79.94 10.58 34.22
CA LYS A 3 -78.86 10.05 35.09
C LYS A 3 -78.01 8.98 34.42
N TYR A 4 -78.39 8.47 33.21
CA TYR A 4 -77.66 7.50 32.46
C TYR A 4 -76.74 8.17 31.39
N ILE A 5 -77.11 9.40 30.93
CA ILE A 5 -76.33 10.14 29.93
C ILE A 5 -75.06 10.66 30.54
N GLY A 6 -75.03 11.05 31.84
CA GLY A 6 -73.80 11.51 32.49
C GLY A 6 -72.73 10.44 32.63
N LYS A 7 -73.11 9.21 33.02
CA LYS A 7 -72.11 8.13 33.21
C LYS A 7 -71.51 7.63 31.89
N THR A 8 -72.23 7.60 30.81
CA THR A 8 -71.67 7.23 29.48
C THR A 8 -70.81 8.34 28.90
N GLY A 9 -71.14 9.61 29.15
CA GLY A 9 -70.32 10.77 28.79
C GLY A 9 -68.99 10.76 29.51
N ASP A 10 -69.00 10.53 30.83
CA ASP A 10 -67.77 10.47 31.64
C ASP A 10 -66.87 9.30 31.23
N ILE A 11 -67.41 8.14 30.89
CA ILE A 11 -66.67 6.98 30.40
C ILE A 11 -66.00 7.29 29.06
N ILE A 12 -66.72 7.93 28.12
CA ILE A 12 -66.19 8.31 26.82
C ILE A 12 -65.06 9.34 27.00
N LEU A 13 -65.27 10.33 27.88
CA LEU A 13 -64.31 11.37 28.18
C LEU A 13 -63.02 10.78 28.82
N PHE A 14 -63.15 9.81 29.74
CA PHE A 14 -62.05 9.12 30.35
C PHE A 14 -61.29 8.25 29.34
N LEU A 15 -61.99 7.57 28.46
CA LEU A 15 -61.44 6.71 27.41
C LEU A 15 -60.67 7.52 26.36
N THR A 16 -61.24 8.68 25.97
CA THR A 16 -60.52 9.62 25.04
C THR A 16 -59.32 10.27 25.70
N ALA A 17 -59.40 10.69 26.97
CA ALA A 17 -58.28 11.23 27.71
C ALA A 17 -57.15 10.19 27.89
N SER A 18 -57.54 8.93 28.23
CA SER A 18 -56.57 7.82 28.32
C SER A 18 -55.87 7.54 26.99
N PHE A 19 -56.62 7.58 25.88
CA PHE A 19 -56.07 7.39 24.55
C PHE A 19 -55.09 8.49 24.18
N VAL A 20 -55.41 9.75 24.46
CA VAL A 20 -54.50 10.90 24.23
C VAL A 20 -53.22 10.80 25.05
N VAL A 21 -53.36 10.40 26.33
CA VAL A 21 -52.16 10.19 27.18
C VAL A 21 -51.29 9.05 26.64
N LEU A 22 -51.91 7.92 26.26
CA LEU A 22 -51.20 6.79 25.68
C LEU A 22 -50.53 7.16 24.35
N PHE A 23 -51.19 7.97 23.50
CA PHE A 23 -50.64 8.46 22.26
C PHE A 23 -49.45 9.40 22.49
N ILE A 24 -49.51 10.30 23.48
CA ILE A 24 -48.41 11.18 23.85
C ILE A 24 -47.23 10.35 24.37
N VAL A 25 -47.46 9.33 25.21
CA VAL A 25 -46.43 8.43 25.70
C VAL A 25 -45.81 7.66 24.54
N TRP A 26 -46.62 7.12 23.61
CA TRP A 26 -46.15 6.42 22.45
C TRP A 26 -45.34 7.35 21.51
N ALA A 27 -45.81 8.58 21.28
CA ALA A 27 -45.10 9.54 20.45
C ALA A 27 -43.73 9.95 21.04
N ASN A 28 -43.61 10.02 22.38
CA ASN A 28 -42.32 10.27 23.03
C ASN A 28 -41.37 9.06 23.03
N LEU A 29 -41.91 7.85 22.89
CA LEU A 29 -41.10 6.61 22.81
C LEU A 29 -40.79 6.21 21.35
N ALA A 30 -41.59 6.68 20.40
CA ALA A 30 -41.38 6.41 18.99
C ALA A 30 -40.21 7.24 18.45
N THR A 31 -39.16 6.55 18.01
CA THR A 31 -37.98 7.17 17.39
C THR A 31 -38.06 7.01 15.88
N LEU A 32 -37.78 8.08 15.15
CA LEU A 32 -37.65 8.08 13.70
C LEU A 32 -36.16 8.25 13.36
N GLU A 33 -35.61 7.34 12.56
CA GLU A 33 -34.25 7.48 12.03
C GLU A 33 -34.22 8.63 11.02
N LYS A 34 -33.34 9.59 11.25
CA LYS A 34 -33.05 10.64 10.28
C LYS A 34 -31.99 10.12 9.33
N VAL A 35 -32.30 10.03 8.05
CA VAL A 35 -31.37 9.53 7.02
C VAL A 35 -31.03 10.65 6.05
N VAL A 36 -29.78 10.71 5.68
CA VAL A 36 -29.26 11.50 4.58
C VAL A 36 -29.15 10.59 3.36
N ARG A 37 -29.75 10.99 2.25
CA ARG A 37 -29.74 10.23 1.01
C ARG A 37 -28.73 10.77 0.03
N GLY A 38 -28.00 9.87 -0.61
CA GLY A 38 -27.11 10.18 -1.70
C GLY A 38 -27.17 9.11 -2.79
N GLU A 39 -26.81 9.51 -3.99
CA GLU A 39 -26.52 8.58 -5.08
C GLU A 39 -25.03 8.38 -5.17
N GLY A 40 -24.62 7.13 -5.38
CA GLY A 40 -23.22 6.77 -5.41
C GLY A 40 -22.90 5.76 -6.46
N LYS A 41 -21.59 5.59 -6.68
CA LYS A 41 -21.02 4.63 -7.60
C LYS A 41 -20.02 3.74 -6.89
N VAL A 42 -20.09 2.44 -7.15
CA VAL A 42 -19.09 1.49 -6.66
C VAL A 42 -17.77 1.75 -7.39
N VAL A 43 -16.72 2.02 -6.64
CA VAL A 43 -15.36 2.22 -7.14
C VAL A 43 -14.40 1.31 -6.36
N ALA A 44 -13.27 1.00 -6.95
CA ALA A 44 -12.19 0.35 -6.19
C ALA A 44 -11.59 1.36 -5.21
N SER A 45 -11.36 0.96 -3.98
CA SER A 45 -10.75 1.80 -2.92
C SER A 45 -9.36 2.30 -3.33
N ALA A 46 -8.62 1.52 -4.11
CA ALA A 46 -7.35 1.98 -4.66
C ALA A 46 -7.49 2.56 -6.06
N LYS A 47 -6.87 3.68 -6.20
CA LYS A 47 -6.58 4.26 -7.52
C LYS A 47 -5.70 3.30 -8.31
N ASN A 48 -5.86 3.34 -9.64
CA ASN A 48 -5.00 2.59 -10.55
C ASN A 48 -3.53 2.75 -10.16
N GLN A 49 -2.84 1.64 -10.03
CA GLN A 49 -1.42 1.64 -9.70
C GLN A 49 -0.60 1.84 -10.98
N ILE A 50 0.14 2.92 -11.02
CA ILE A 50 1.06 3.22 -12.11
C ILE A 50 2.43 2.66 -11.72
N ILE A 51 2.87 1.63 -12.44
CA ILE A 51 4.19 1.04 -12.26
C ILE A 51 5.19 1.85 -13.07
N GLN A 52 6.23 2.33 -12.38
CA GLN A 52 7.32 3.11 -12.96
C GLN A 52 8.64 2.41 -12.65
N ASN A 53 9.66 2.63 -13.48
CA ASN A 53 11.00 2.17 -13.19
C ASN A 53 11.96 3.37 -13.00
N LEU A 54 12.74 3.29 -11.94
CA LEU A 54 13.71 4.33 -11.58
C LEU A 54 14.90 4.40 -12.54
N GLU A 55 15.35 3.25 -13.06
CA GLU A 55 16.57 3.14 -13.87
C GLU A 55 16.33 3.44 -15.37
N GLY A 56 15.12 3.15 -15.87
CA GLY A 56 14.86 3.14 -17.32
C GLY A 56 15.65 2.05 -18.05
N GLY A 57 15.73 2.14 -19.37
CA GLY A 57 16.54 1.24 -20.17
C GLY A 57 15.85 0.71 -21.42
N ILE A 58 16.50 -0.24 -22.10
CA ILE A 58 15.95 -0.92 -23.28
C ILE A 58 15.11 -2.12 -22.83
N VAL A 59 13.87 -2.20 -23.29
CA VAL A 59 12.98 -3.34 -22.97
C VAL A 59 13.48 -4.59 -23.69
N LYS A 60 13.81 -5.60 -22.92
CA LYS A 60 14.30 -6.90 -23.41
C LYS A 60 13.15 -7.84 -23.73
N GLU A 61 12.21 -7.97 -22.79
CA GLU A 61 11.06 -8.88 -22.92
C GLU A 61 9.82 -8.27 -22.25
N LEU A 62 8.65 -8.62 -22.80
CA LEU A 62 7.33 -8.30 -22.26
C LEU A 62 6.62 -9.62 -21.95
N PHE A 63 6.19 -9.79 -20.69
CA PHE A 63 5.57 -11.04 -20.22
C PHE A 63 4.05 -10.95 -20.13
N VAL A 64 3.49 -9.75 -20.18
CA VAL A 64 2.07 -9.48 -20.02
C VAL A 64 1.54 -8.54 -21.10
N LYS A 65 0.22 -8.54 -21.30
CA LYS A 65 -0.51 -7.65 -22.21
C LYS A 65 -1.65 -6.96 -21.48
N ALA A 66 -2.18 -5.88 -22.07
CA ALA A 66 -3.39 -5.25 -21.57
C ALA A 66 -4.54 -6.25 -21.51
N GLY A 67 -5.25 -6.30 -20.39
CA GLY A 67 -6.32 -7.24 -20.08
C GLY A 67 -5.87 -8.50 -19.33
N ASP A 68 -4.58 -8.77 -19.19
CA ASP A 68 -4.09 -9.93 -18.44
C ASP A 68 -4.28 -9.74 -16.93
N THR A 69 -4.59 -10.84 -16.24
CA THR A 69 -4.63 -10.87 -14.77
C THR A 69 -3.27 -11.29 -14.24
N VAL A 70 -2.74 -10.51 -13.30
CA VAL A 70 -1.44 -10.71 -12.66
C VAL A 70 -1.55 -10.83 -11.16
N LYS A 71 -0.63 -11.56 -10.55
CA LYS A 71 -0.47 -11.68 -9.10
C LYS A 71 0.69 -10.82 -8.61
N ALA A 72 0.68 -10.49 -7.33
CA ALA A 72 1.82 -9.86 -6.69
C ALA A 72 3.08 -10.71 -6.88
N GLY A 73 4.16 -10.09 -7.40
CA GLY A 73 5.42 -10.75 -7.74
C GLY A 73 5.53 -11.26 -9.17
N ASP A 74 4.45 -11.28 -9.94
CA ASP A 74 4.50 -11.69 -11.35
C ASP A 74 5.35 -10.70 -12.17
N LEU A 75 6.19 -11.24 -13.05
CA LEU A 75 7.07 -10.46 -13.91
C LEU A 75 6.25 -9.83 -15.06
N LEU A 76 6.31 -8.50 -15.15
CA LEU A 76 5.57 -7.74 -16.16
C LEU A 76 6.40 -7.51 -17.42
N LEU A 77 7.62 -7.03 -17.22
CA LEU A 77 8.60 -6.80 -18.28
C LEU A 77 10.02 -6.86 -17.70
N SER A 78 11.01 -7.05 -18.57
CA SER A 78 12.42 -6.97 -18.21
C SER A 78 13.15 -5.99 -19.10
N PHE A 79 14.08 -5.27 -18.52
CA PHE A 79 15.06 -4.44 -19.24
C PHE A 79 16.34 -5.23 -19.54
N ASP A 80 17.14 -4.73 -20.49
CA ASP A 80 18.46 -5.27 -20.74
C ASP A 80 19.39 -4.99 -19.55
N ASP A 81 19.80 -6.05 -18.90
CA ASP A 81 20.62 -6.06 -17.70
C ASP A 81 22.09 -6.40 -17.95
N THR A 82 22.47 -6.60 -19.22
CA THR A 82 23.79 -7.10 -19.63
C THR A 82 24.91 -6.23 -19.07
N PHE A 83 24.79 -4.92 -19.21
CA PHE A 83 25.80 -3.98 -18.72
C PHE A 83 25.90 -4.00 -17.18
N LEU A 84 24.75 -3.94 -16.48
CA LEU A 84 24.69 -3.93 -15.01
C LEU A 84 25.21 -5.23 -14.41
N LYS A 85 24.89 -6.37 -15.01
CA LYS A 85 25.42 -7.68 -14.60
C LYS A 85 26.94 -7.75 -14.79
N SER A 86 27.44 -7.27 -15.93
CA SER A 86 28.89 -7.24 -16.18
C SER A 86 29.63 -6.34 -15.16
N GLU A 87 29.07 -5.21 -14.79
CA GLU A 87 29.64 -4.33 -13.75
C GLU A 87 29.63 -4.98 -12.37
N LEU A 88 28.53 -5.66 -12.03
CA LEU A 88 28.39 -6.43 -10.78
C LEU A 88 29.44 -7.55 -10.70
N ASP A 89 29.55 -8.36 -11.77
CA ASP A 89 30.49 -9.48 -11.84
C ASP A 89 31.95 -9.01 -11.79
N ALA A 90 32.28 -7.89 -12.44
CA ALA A 90 33.58 -7.29 -12.35
C ALA A 90 33.92 -6.84 -10.92
N SER A 91 32.98 -6.16 -10.24
CA SER A 91 33.14 -5.72 -8.86
C SER A 91 33.26 -6.89 -7.88
N ALA A 92 32.46 -7.94 -8.08
CA ALA A 92 32.55 -9.18 -7.27
C ALA A 92 33.87 -9.91 -7.46
N SER A 93 34.38 -9.96 -8.70
CA SER A 93 35.66 -10.56 -9.03
C SER A 93 36.81 -9.77 -8.40
N GLN A 94 36.77 -8.40 -8.47
CA GLN A 94 37.76 -7.54 -7.83
C GLN A 94 37.77 -7.74 -6.31
N LEU A 95 36.60 -7.83 -5.67
CA LEU A 95 36.45 -8.10 -4.23
C LEU A 95 37.12 -9.45 -3.86
N LYS A 96 36.89 -10.48 -4.67
CA LYS A 96 37.48 -11.81 -4.46
C LYS A 96 39.01 -11.75 -4.55
N ASN A 97 39.54 -11.06 -5.57
CA ASN A 97 41.00 -10.92 -5.76
C ASN A 97 41.62 -10.17 -4.58
N LEU A 98 41.05 -9.05 -4.14
CA LEU A 98 41.54 -8.31 -2.99
C LEU A 98 41.51 -9.12 -1.69
N LYS A 99 40.49 -9.92 -1.45
CA LYS A 99 40.44 -10.84 -0.29
C LYS A 99 41.59 -11.86 -0.33
N THR A 100 41.89 -12.39 -1.50
CA THR A 100 43.01 -13.31 -1.66
C THR A 100 44.36 -12.59 -1.40
N GLU A 101 44.52 -11.37 -1.93
CA GLU A 101 45.72 -10.56 -1.72
C GLU A 101 45.92 -10.20 -0.24
N ILE A 102 44.85 -9.82 0.47
CA ILE A 102 44.94 -9.59 1.92
C ILE A 102 45.36 -10.84 2.67
N SER A 103 44.86 -12.01 2.31
CA SER A 103 45.24 -13.26 2.97
C SER A 103 46.77 -13.51 2.82
N PHE A 104 47.33 -13.22 1.65
CA PHE A 104 48.76 -13.29 1.41
C PHE A 104 49.53 -12.29 2.28
N LEU A 105 49.08 -11.03 2.32
CA LEU A 105 49.74 -9.98 3.13
C LEU A 105 49.68 -10.30 4.62
N GLN A 106 48.55 -10.85 5.11
CA GLN A 106 48.38 -11.31 6.50
C GLN A 106 49.33 -12.44 6.85
N ASN A 107 49.51 -13.42 5.96
CA ASN A 107 50.52 -14.50 6.15
C ASN A 107 51.94 -13.94 6.14
N SER A 108 52.27 -13.03 5.23
CA SER A 108 53.57 -12.36 5.22
C SER A 108 53.83 -11.57 6.51
N ARG A 109 52.83 -10.82 7.00
CA ARG A 109 52.92 -10.11 8.29
C ARG A 109 53.17 -11.09 9.46
N ALA A 110 52.50 -12.27 9.47
CA ALA A 110 52.69 -13.28 10.51
C ALA A 110 54.17 -13.78 10.52
N LEU A 111 54.75 -14.02 9.35
CA LEU A 111 56.17 -14.41 9.24
C LEU A 111 57.11 -13.30 9.73
N ILE A 112 56.83 -12.06 9.39
CA ILE A 112 57.62 -10.89 9.87
C ILE A 112 57.53 -10.78 11.40
N ALA A 113 56.34 -11.02 11.99
CA ALA A 113 56.15 -10.99 13.43
C ALA A 113 56.90 -12.12 14.13
N GLU A 114 56.96 -13.31 13.51
CA GLU A 114 57.80 -14.43 14.00
C GLU A 114 59.28 -14.09 13.94
N GLU A 115 59.75 -13.51 12.81
CA GLU A 115 61.12 -13.00 12.65
C GLU A 115 61.51 -11.98 13.75
N LEU A 116 60.59 -11.03 14.05
CA LEU A 116 60.79 -10.05 15.11
C LEU A 116 60.89 -10.71 16.50
N SER A 117 60.04 -11.67 16.80
CA SER A 117 60.04 -12.38 18.10
C SER A 117 61.39 -13.12 18.38
N ILE A 118 62.07 -13.52 17.32
CA ILE A 118 63.40 -14.13 17.39
C ILE A 118 64.50 -13.10 17.51
N LEU A 119 64.38 -12.00 16.73
CA LEU A 119 65.43 -11.00 16.58
C LEU A 119 65.52 -10.07 17.79
N GLU A 120 64.41 -9.64 18.40
CA GLU A 120 64.39 -8.74 19.56
C GLU A 120 65.29 -9.21 20.71
N PRO A 121 65.17 -10.46 21.23
CA PRO A 121 66.03 -10.94 22.31
C PRO A 121 67.52 -11.07 21.91
N LEU A 122 67.81 -11.32 20.64
CA LEU A 122 69.20 -11.43 20.15
C LEU A 122 69.89 -10.06 20.10
N VAL A 123 69.14 -9.04 19.74
CA VAL A 123 69.64 -7.62 19.75
C VAL A 123 69.83 -7.16 21.19
N GLU A 124 68.96 -7.51 22.15
CA GLU A 124 69.13 -7.19 23.56
C GLU A 124 70.36 -7.83 24.18
N GLN A 125 70.73 -9.05 23.72
CA GLN A 125 71.92 -9.78 24.14
C GLN A 125 73.19 -9.27 23.41
N GLY A 126 73.07 -8.32 22.45
CA GLY A 126 74.17 -7.84 21.66
C GLY A 126 74.71 -8.82 20.59
N ALA A 127 73.96 -9.91 20.30
CA ALA A 127 74.27 -10.93 19.33
C ALA A 127 73.94 -10.54 17.89
N GLU A 128 72.98 -9.56 17.74
CA GLU A 128 72.54 -9.06 16.44
C GLU A 128 72.52 -7.52 16.38
N SER A 129 72.45 -6.99 15.15
CA SER A 129 72.51 -5.55 14.89
C SER A 129 71.17 -4.85 15.10
N ARG A 130 71.18 -3.72 15.82
CA ARG A 130 70.04 -2.86 15.97
C ARG A 130 69.51 -2.33 14.60
N MET A 131 70.39 -2.17 13.60
CA MET A 131 69.95 -1.81 12.24
C MET A 131 69.08 -2.86 11.58
N GLU A 132 69.33 -4.13 11.83
CA GLU A 132 68.53 -5.22 11.29
C GLU A 132 67.11 -5.24 11.93
N LEU A 133 67.06 -5.06 13.23
CA LEU A 133 65.75 -4.90 13.93
C LEU A 133 64.95 -3.75 13.35
N LEU A 134 65.55 -2.58 13.13
CA LEU A 134 64.84 -1.43 12.53
C LEU A 134 64.36 -1.73 11.10
N ARG A 135 65.13 -2.52 10.31
CA ARG A 135 64.75 -2.91 8.95
C ARG A 135 63.53 -3.84 8.97
N VAL A 136 63.48 -4.78 9.89
CA VAL A 136 62.31 -5.71 10.04
C VAL A 136 61.10 -4.95 10.53
N LEU A 137 61.23 -4.04 11.51
CA LEU A 137 60.15 -3.18 11.97
C LEU A 137 59.59 -2.31 10.85
N GLN A 138 60.45 -1.76 9.98
CA GLN A 138 60.02 -0.99 8.81
C GLN A 138 59.23 -1.87 7.83
N ARG A 139 59.68 -3.13 7.57
CA ARG A 139 58.92 -4.08 6.73
C ARG A 139 57.56 -4.38 7.33
N GLN A 140 57.47 -4.59 8.66
CA GLN A 140 56.19 -4.80 9.35
C GLN A 140 55.24 -3.61 9.17
N SER A 141 55.74 -2.38 9.44
CA SER A 141 54.93 -1.17 9.29
C SER A 141 54.43 -0.96 7.84
N SER A 142 55.28 -1.29 6.86
CA SER A 142 54.86 -1.22 5.44
C SER A 142 53.78 -2.24 5.11
N ALA A 143 53.89 -3.48 5.59
CA ALA A 143 52.91 -4.53 5.40
C ALA A 143 51.56 -4.16 6.06
N GLU A 144 51.59 -3.61 7.28
CA GLU A 144 50.39 -3.17 7.99
C GLU A 144 49.70 -2.01 7.26
N SER A 145 50.45 -1.05 6.73
CA SER A 145 49.89 0.06 5.94
C SER A 145 49.24 -0.44 4.66
N GLU A 146 49.82 -1.45 3.99
CA GLU A 146 49.28 -2.04 2.79
C GLU A 146 48.02 -2.83 3.07
N ILE A 147 47.99 -3.64 4.15
CA ILE A 147 46.81 -4.35 4.62
C ILE A 147 45.65 -3.35 4.90
N SER A 148 45.97 -2.25 5.61
CA SER A 148 44.97 -1.22 5.93
C SER A 148 44.39 -0.59 4.66
N ARG A 149 45.24 -0.24 3.69
CA ARG A 149 44.79 0.31 2.41
C ARG A 149 43.87 -0.65 1.65
N LYS A 150 44.28 -1.93 1.53
CA LYS A 150 43.49 -2.98 0.86
C LYS A 150 42.19 -3.30 1.59
N THR A 151 42.21 -3.24 2.93
CA THR A 151 41.00 -3.40 3.74
C THR A 151 39.97 -2.28 3.45
N SER A 152 40.43 -1.05 3.34
CA SER A 152 39.57 0.09 2.98
C SER A 152 38.97 -0.05 1.57
N GLU A 153 39.77 -0.57 0.61
CA GLU A 153 39.32 -0.84 -0.76
C GLU A 153 38.27 -1.96 -0.77
N ILE A 154 38.43 -3.02 0.01
CA ILE A 154 37.41 -4.07 0.19
C ILE A 154 36.15 -3.50 0.75
N GLN A 155 36.21 -2.67 1.80
CA GLN A 155 35.05 -2.07 2.42
C GLN A 155 34.25 -1.24 1.40
N SER A 156 34.93 -0.41 0.60
CA SER A 156 34.24 0.38 -0.43
C SER A 156 33.53 -0.46 -1.48
N LEU A 157 34.12 -1.59 -1.87
CA LEU A 157 33.47 -2.53 -2.79
C LEU A 157 32.29 -3.27 -2.14
N GLN A 158 32.42 -3.63 -0.86
CA GLN A 158 31.33 -4.28 -0.10
C GLN A 158 30.11 -3.36 0.06
N GLU A 159 30.32 -2.06 0.14
CA GLU A 159 29.24 -1.05 0.17
C GLU A 159 28.63 -0.83 -1.23
N ARG A 160 29.45 -0.90 -2.29
CA ARG A 160 29.01 -0.69 -3.67
C ARG A 160 28.24 -1.88 -4.26
N ILE A 161 28.66 -3.10 -3.98
CA ILE A 161 28.07 -4.33 -4.57
C ILE A 161 26.58 -4.46 -4.31
N PRO A 162 26.03 -4.25 -3.07
CA PRO A 162 24.59 -4.31 -2.83
C PRO A 162 23.80 -3.30 -3.67
N ALA A 163 24.32 -2.10 -3.86
CA ALA A 163 23.67 -1.09 -4.70
C ALA A 163 23.61 -1.52 -6.19
N LEU A 164 24.66 -2.18 -6.70
CA LEU A 164 24.65 -2.75 -8.04
C LEU A 164 23.68 -3.92 -8.16
N GLN A 165 23.62 -4.80 -7.15
CA GLN A 165 22.66 -5.90 -7.10
C GLN A 165 21.22 -5.40 -7.13
N ASP A 166 20.93 -4.33 -6.38
CA ASP A 166 19.63 -3.71 -6.33
C ASP A 166 19.23 -3.09 -7.69
N ARG A 167 20.20 -2.44 -8.38
CA ARG A 167 19.99 -1.96 -9.75
C ARG A 167 19.69 -3.09 -10.73
N VAL A 168 20.42 -4.21 -10.65
CA VAL A 168 20.14 -5.41 -11.46
C VAL A 168 18.74 -5.97 -11.14
N THR A 169 18.35 -6.02 -9.89
CA THR A 169 17.03 -6.50 -9.52
C THR A 169 15.93 -5.60 -10.09
N ARG A 170 16.11 -4.28 -10.06
CA ARG A 170 15.16 -3.30 -10.64
C ARG A 170 15.03 -3.36 -12.17
N THR A 171 15.91 -4.07 -12.88
CA THR A 171 15.69 -4.32 -14.32
C THR A 171 14.52 -5.27 -14.57
N GLN A 172 14.11 -6.04 -13.57
CA GLN A 172 12.93 -6.88 -13.61
C GLN A 172 11.77 -6.13 -12.94
N VAL A 173 10.80 -5.73 -13.73
CA VAL A 173 9.61 -5.04 -13.25
C VAL A 173 8.53 -6.04 -12.91
N VAL A 174 8.18 -6.12 -11.62
CA VAL A 174 7.18 -7.05 -11.10
C VAL A 174 5.91 -6.31 -10.64
N SER A 175 4.79 -7.03 -10.62
CA SER A 175 3.56 -6.49 -10.07
C SER A 175 3.64 -6.40 -8.55
N PRO A 176 3.32 -5.24 -7.93
CA PRO A 176 3.30 -5.10 -6.48
C PRO A 176 2.05 -5.72 -5.83
N LYS A 177 0.98 -5.93 -6.60
CA LYS A 177 -0.32 -6.43 -6.12
C LYS A 177 -0.98 -7.32 -7.16
N ASN A 178 -2.02 -8.07 -6.73
CA ASN A 178 -2.91 -8.78 -7.64
C ASN A 178 -3.79 -7.77 -8.39
N GLY A 179 -3.93 -7.93 -9.69
CA GLY A 179 -4.69 -6.96 -10.47
C GLY A 179 -4.87 -7.36 -11.93
N ILE A 180 -5.51 -6.49 -12.68
CA ILE A 180 -5.65 -6.59 -14.13
C ILE A 180 -4.85 -5.47 -14.78
N ILE A 181 -4.08 -5.79 -15.80
CA ILE A 181 -3.33 -4.80 -16.59
C ILE A 181 -4.33 -3.95 -17.37
N ASN A 182 -4.49 -2.71 -16.97
CA ASN A 182 -5.37 -1.76 -17.66
C ASN A 182 -4.74 -1.27 -18.96
N ARG A 183 -3.48 -0.85 -18.88
CA ARG A 183 -2.74 -0.31 -20.02
C ARG A 183 -1.25 -0.55 -19.89
N MET A 184 -0.61 -0.90 -21.00
CA MET A 184 0.83 -0.87 -21.14
C MET A 184 1.23 0.38 -21.93
N VAL A 185 2.13 1.18 -21.39
CA VAL A 185 2.65 2.38 -22.07
C VAL A 185 3.72 1.97 -23.08
N ILE A 186 4.53 0.99 -22.71
CA ILE A 186 5.56 0.42 -23.61
C ILE A 186 5.10 -0.94 -24.09
N THR A 187 4.92 -1.05 -25.40
CA THR A 187 4.38 -2.24 -26.07
C THR A 187 5.38 -2.89 -27.04
N THR A 188 6.58 -2.31 -27.16
CA THR A 188 7.57 -2.73 -28.16
C THR A 188 8.84 -3.25 -27.49
N ILE A 189 9.25 -4.48 -27.83
CA ILE A 189 10.55 -5.03 -27.47
C ILE A 189 11.64 -4.21 -28.18
N GLY A 190 12.72 -3.86 -27.47
CA GLY A 190 13.74 -2.94 -27.95
C GLY A 190 13.39 -1.45 -27.81
N GLY A 191 12.19 -1.14 -27.30
CA GLY A 191 11.80 0.23 -26.95
C GLY A 191 12.60 0.76 -25.77
N ILE A 192 12.78 2.06 -25.71
CA ILE A 192 13.50 2.75 -24.62
C ILE A 192 12.48 3.32 -23.63
N ALA A 193 12.67 3.02 -22.35
CA ALA A 193 11.96 3.65 -21.26
C ALA A 193 12.85 4.68 -20.56
N ASP A 194 12.34 5.89 -20.40
CA ASP A 194 13.03 6.90 -19.62
C ASP A 194 12.89 6.60 -18.11
N PRO A 195 13.91 6.96 -17.30
CA PRO A 195 13.83 6.84 -15.85
C PRO A 195 12.61 7.58 -15.29
N GLY A 196 11.84 6.90 -14.42
CA GLY A 196 10.63 7.45 -13.81
C GLY A 196 9.40 7.50 -14.71
N SER A 197 9.51 7.07 -15.98
CA SER A 197 8.35 7.03 -16.88
C SER A 197 7.35 5.95 -16.48
N PRO A 198 6.03 6.15 -16.69
CA PRO A 198 5.04 5.11 -16.49
C PRO A 198 5.23 3.97 -17.48
N LEU A 199 5.19 2.74 -17.00
CA LEU A 199 5.38 1.53 -17.81
C LEU A 199 4.08 0.75 -17.99
N VAL A 200 3.40 0.47 -16.86
CA VAL A 200 2.21 -0.36 -16.78
C VAL A 200 1.25 0.26 -15.79
N GLU A 201 -0.02 0.24 -16.12
CA GLU A 201 -1.11 0.64 -15.24
C GLU A 201 -1.91 -0.59 -14.83
N ILE A 202 -2.01 -0.84 -13.52
CA ILE A 202 -2.68 -2.01 -12.95
C ILE A 202 -3.89 -1.56 -12.14
N VAL A 203 -5.04 -2.19 -12.38
CA VAL A 203 -6.23 -2.08 -11.53
C VAL A 203 -6.19 -3.22 -10.52
N PRO A 204 -6.04 -2.94 -9.23
CA PRO A 204 -6.01 -3.98 -8.19
C PRO A 204 -7.33 -4.74 -8.11
N LEU A 205 -7.27 -6.05 -7.87
CA LEU A 205 -8.45 -6.91 -7.71
C LEU A 205 -8.81 -7.19 -6.25
N ASP A 206 -7.83 -7.11 -5.34
CA ASP A 206 -7.96 -7.53 -3.95
C ASP A 206 -8.35 -6.36 -3.02
N GLU A 207 -8.80 -5.24 -3.57
CA GLU A 207 -9.14 -4.10 -2.76
C GLU A 207 -10.61 -4.06 -2.40
N GLU A 208 -10.86 -3.55 -1.18
CA GLU A 208 -12.21 -3.29 -0.71
C GLU A 208 -12.91 -2.36 -1.69
N LEU A 209 -14.08 -2.75 -2.14
CA LEU A 209 -14.93 -1.88 -2.93
C LEU A 209 -15.52 -0.84 -1.99
N ILE A 210 -15.38 0.41 -2.35
CA ILE A 210 -16.03 1.54 -1.67
C ILE A 210 -17.10 2.13 -2.58
N ILE A 211 -18.03 2.81 -1.97
CA ILE A 211 -19.06 3.54 -2.70
C ILE A 211 -18.76 5.03 -2.53
N GLU A 212 -18.44 5.69 -3.61
CA GLU A 212 -18.39 7.14 -3.66
C GLU A 212 -19.80 7.68 -3.81
N VAL A 213 -20.27 8.40 -2.79
CA VAL A 213 -21.62 8.93 -2.70
C VAL A 213 -21.58 10.44 -2.80
N GLU A 214 -22.44 10.99 -3.63
CA GLU A 214 -22.63 12.42 -3.77
C GLU A 214 -23.68 12.90 -2.78
N ILE A 215 -23.29 13.85 -1.93
CA ILE A 215 -24.11 14.41 -0.85
C ILE A 215 -24.36 15.89 -1.12
N SER A 216 -25.62 16.30 -0.89
CA SER A 216 -26.00 17.71 -0.99
C SER A 216 -25.25 18.60 0.02
N PRO A 217 -24.86 19.83 -0.33
CA PRO A 217 -24.29 20.79 0.61
C PRO A 217 -25.15 21.07 1.85
N THR A 218 -26.46 20.89 1.74
CA THR A 218 -27.39 21.06 2.86
C THR A 218 -27.27 19.98 3.94
N ASP A 219 -26.78 18.81 3.55
CA ASP A 219 -26.77 17.62 4.42
C ASP A 219 -25.36 17.23 4.88
N ILE A 220 -24.31 17.78 4.28
CA ILE A 220 -22.92 17.45 4.58
C ILE A 220 -22.55 17.70 6.05
N ALA A 221 -23.10 18.75 6.67
CA ALA A 221 -22.85 19.10 8.06
C ALA A 221 -23.37 18.05 9.05
N LEU A 222 -24.22 17.13 8.58
CA LEU A 222 -24.80 16.07 9.38
C LEU A 222 -23.98 14.77 9.34
N LEU A 223 -22.96 14.70 8.49
CA LEU A 223 -22.19 13.49 8.27
C LEU A 223 -20.90 13.50 9.07
N ILE A 224 -20.64 12.35 9.72
CA ILE A 224 -19.43 12.12 10.52
C ILE A 224 -18.87 10.74 10.14
N PRO A 225 -17.55 10.58 9.98
CA PRO A 225 -16.93 9.28 9.79
C PRO A 225 -17.36 8.27 10.86
N GLY A 226 -17.64 7.04 10.46
CA GLY A 226 -18.09 5.96 11.33
C GLY A 226 -19.61 5.77 11.40
N GLN A 227 -20.42 6.66 10.83
CA GLN A 227 -21.89 6.50 10.76
C GLN A 227 -22.27 5.26 9.93
N ARG A 228 -23.35 4.62 10.33
CA ARG A 228 -23.94 3.48 9.61
C ARG A 228 -24.59 3.98 8.32
N ALA A 229 -24.36 3.26 7.24
CA ALA A 229 -24.97 3.50 5.96
C ALA A 229 -25.68 2.26 5.44
N ILE A 230 -26.83 2.45 4.81
CA ILE A 230 -27.61 1.39 4.17
C ILE A 230 -27.49 1.58 2.67
N VAL A 231 -26.87 0.62 2.00
CA VAL A 231 -26.55 0.67 0.58
C VAL A 231 -27.52 -0.22 -0.20
N LYS A 232 -28.12 0.33 -1.23
CA LYS A 232 -29.03 -0.34 -2.15
C LYS A 232 -28.46 -0.26 -3.56
N LEU A 233 -27.95 -1.37 -4.08
CA LEU A 233 -27.42 -1.41 -5.45
C LEU A 233 -28.57 -1.38 -6.45
N THR A 234 -28.57 -0.42 -7.37
CA THR A 234 -29.64 -0.27 -8.37
C THR A 234 -29.67 -1.40 -9.41
N ALA A 235 -28.52 -2.10 -9.59
CA ALA A 235 -28.41 -3.25 -10.46
C ALA A 235 -29.17 -4.49 -9.93
N PHE A 236 -29.59 -4.48 -8.68
CA PHE A 236 -30.30 -5.58 -8.02
C PHE A 236 -31.60 -5.08 -7.41
N ASP A 237 -32.67 -5.89 -7.52
CA ASP A 237 -33.95 -5.61 -6.88
C ASP A 237 -33.80 -5.76 -5.35
N PHE A 238 -33.71 -4.63 -4.64
CA PHE A 238 -33.52 -4.60 -3.18
C PHE A 238 -34.66 -5.28 -2.40
N SER A 239 -35.85 -5.43 -3.01
CA SER A 239 -36.97 -6.17 -2.40
C SER A 239 -36.67 -7.67 -2.32
N LYS A 240 -35.81 -8.19 -3.22
CA LYS A 240 -35.47 -9.62 -3.27
C LYS A 240 -34.09 -9.90 -2.66
N PHE A 241 -33.17 -8.96 -2.78
CA PHE A 241 -31.77 -9.15 -2.40
C PHE A 241 -31.39 -8.42 -1.10
N GLY A 242 -32.27 -7.54 -0.61
CA GLY A 242 -32.01 -6.75 0.60
C GLY A 242 -31.09 -5.56 0.33
N SER A 243 -30.62 -4.94 1.39
CA SER A 243 -29.66 -3.83 1.41
C SER A 243 -28.37 -4.28 2.06
N LEU A 244 -27.26 -3.63 1.70
CA LEU A 244 -25.95 -3.83 2.29
C LEU A 244 -25.74 -2.88 3.45
N GLU A 245 -25.07 -3.34 4.49
CA GLU A 245 -24.61 -2.47 5.56
C GLU A 245 -23.20 -1.97 5.24
N GLY A 246 -23.01 -0.68 5.41
CA GLY A 246 -21.72 0.00 5.25
C GLY A 246 -21.48 1.00 6.36
N LYS A 247 -20.27 1.56 6.34
CA LYS A 247 -19.87 2.65 7.24
C LYS A 247 -19.25 3.77 6.44
N VAL A 248 -19.55 5.00 6.84
CA VAL A 248 -18.88 6.20 6.33
C VAL A 248 -17.40 6.14 6.73
N VAL A 249 -16.50 6.14 5.76
CA VAL A 249 -15.04 6.14 5.96
C VAL A 249 -14.52 7.57 5.94
N THR A 250 -14.84 8.30 4.87
CA THR A 250 -14.35 9.65 4.63
C THR A 250 -15.50 10.54 4.19
N VAL A 251 -15.53 11.76 4.73
CA VAL A 251 -16.39 12.83 4.27
C VAL A 251 -15.50 13.86 3.59
N GLY A 252 -15.75 14.13 2.30
CA GLY A 252 -14.96 15.06 1.52
C GLY A 252 -14.98 16.47 2.13
N ALA A 253 -13.80 17.06 2.26
CA ALA A 253 -13.66 18.43 2.77
C ALA A 253 -13.93 19.51 1.71
N ASP A 254 -13.92 19.12 0.43
CA ASP A 254 -14.12 20.01 -0.70
C ASP A 254 -15.32 19.58 -1.55
N SER A 255 -15.95 20.54 -2.21
CA SER A 255 -17.09 20.31 -3.09
C SER A 255 -16.65 20.14 -4.54
N ILE A 256 -17.30 19.23 -5.25
CA ILE A 256 -17.15 19.07 -6.69
C ILE A 256 -18.27 19.84 -7.41
N LEU A 257 -17.89 20.52 -8.49
CA LEU A 257 -18.84 21.21 -9.37
C LEU A 257 -19.22 20.25 -10.50
N LYS A 258 -20.51 19.98 -10.65
CA LYS A 258 -21.02 19.22 -11.79
C LYS A 258 -21.23 20.10 -13.03
N ASP A 259 -21.38 19.48 -14.18
CA ASP A 259 -21.61 20.13 -15.47
C ASP A 259 -22.90 20.99 -15.49
N ASP A 260 -23.85 20.69 -14.61
CA ASP A 260 -25.09 21.43 -14.41
C ASP A 260 -24.94 22.65 -13.50
N GLY A 261 -23.73 22.91 -12.97
CA GLY A 261 -23.43 23.99 -12.05
C GLY A 261 -23.78 23.72 -10.59
N SER A 262 -24.24 22.52 -10.23
CA SER A 262 -24.54 22.15 -8.85
C SER A 262 -23.28 21.72 -8.11
N LEU A 263 -23.20 22.06 -6.80
CA LEU A 263 -22.12 21.67 -5.91
C LEU A 263 -22.52 20.41 -5.13
N TRP A 264 -21.61 19.46 -5.05
CA TRP A 264 -21.78 18.20 -4.33
C TRP A 264 -20.54 17.87 -3.52
N TYR A 265 -20.71 17.17 -2.41
CA TYR A 265 -19.62 16.64 -1.62
C TYR A 265 -19.50 15.13 -1.84
N LEU A 266 -18.27 14.61 -1.98
CA LEU A 266 -18.02 13.19 -2.06
C LEU A 266 -17.89 12.61 -0.67
N CYS A 267 -18.59 11.51 -0.42
CA CYS A 267 -18.50 10.73 0.80
C CYS A 267 -18.14 9.29 0.43
N GLU A 268 -17.14 8.71 1.05
CA GLU A 268 -16.71 7.34 0.83
C GLU A 268 -17.32 6.41 1.87
N ILE A 269 -17.93 5.33 1.42
CA ILE A 269 -18.59 4.34 2.25
C ILE A 269 -17.97 2.98 1.99
N SER A 270 -17.40 2.38 3.05
CA SER A 270 -16.94 0.99 3.04
C SER A 270 -18.12 0.06 3.26
N VAL A 271 -18.19 -1.01 2.49
CA VAL A 271 -19.24 -2.05 2.60
C VAL A 271 -18.60 -3.36 3.02
N LEU A 272 -19.15 -3.99 4.04
CA LEU A 272 -18.74 -5.31 4.48
C LEU A 272 -19.24 -6.36 3.46
N ILE A 273 -18.35 -6.82 2.59
CA ILE A 273 -18.68 -7.75 1.47
C ILE A 273 -19.17 -9.11 1.95
N ASN A 274 -18.93 -9.49 3.21
CA ASN A 274 -19.16 -10.84 3.73
C ASN A 274 -20.64 -11.21 3.92
N ASP A 275 -21.60 -10.29 3.79
CA ASP A 275 -23.00 -10.50 4.18
C ASP A 275 -23.99 -10.60 3.02
N ILE A 276 -23.55 -10.65 1.76
CA ILE A 276 -24.47 -10.75 0.62
C ILE A 276 -24.77 -12.22 0.31
N THR A 277 -25.35 -12.93 1.26
CA THR A 277 -25.97 -14.22 0.97
C THR A 277 -27.49 -14.10 1.15
N SER A 278 -28.15 -13.48 0.21
CA SER A 278 -29.60 -13.51 0.14
C SER A 278 -30.03 -14.61 -0.83
N LEU A 279 -30.83 -15.54 -0.36
CA LEU A 279 -31.42 -16.65 -1.15
C LEU A 279 -30.41 -17.60 -1.83
N GLY A 280 -29.24 -17.84 -1.22
CA GLY A 280 -28.27 -18.82 -1.74
C GLY A 280 -27.50 -18.36 -3.00
N LYS A 281 -27.65 -17.12 -3.44
CA LYS A 281 -26.84 -16.52 -4.50
C LYS A 281 -25.83 -15.52 -3.91
N LYS A 282 -24.56 -15.76 -4.20
CA LYS A 282 -23.47 -14.84 -3.87
C LYS A 282 -23.55 -13.66 -4.84
N ILE A 283 -23.82 -12.46 -4.33
CA ILE A 283 -23.80 -11.23 -5.11
C ILE A 283 -22.37 -10.72 -5.13
N THR A 284 -21.81 -10.55 -6.32
CA THR A 284 -20.50 -9.93 -6.50
C THR A 284 -20.72 -8.49 -6.96
N MET A 285 -20.26 -7.52 -6.17
CA MET A 285 -20.23 -6.13 -6.58
C MET A 285 -19.15 -5.94 -7.65
N LEU A 286 -19.46 -5.14 -8.64
CA LEU A 286 -18.52 -4.77 -9.69
C LEU A 286 -18.29 -3.26 -9.69
N PRO A 287 -17.07 -2.79 -9.91
CA PRO A 287 -16.80 -1.38 -10.12
C PRO A 287 -17.69 -0.82 -11.24
N GLY A 288 -18.21 0.39 -11.03
CA GLY A 288 -19.11 1.02 -11.98
C GLY A 288 -20.60 0.84 -11.70
N MET A 289 -20.99 -0.04 -10.78
CA MET A 289 -22.39 -0.16 -10.37
C MET A 289 -22.86 1.09 -9.65
N VAL A 290 -24.11 1.50 -9.89
CA VAL A 290 -24.76 2.61 -9.20
C VAL A 290 -25.45 2.11 -7.95
N ALA A 291 -25.36 2.87 -6.88
CA ALA A 291 -25.97 2.58 -5.59
C ALA A 291 -26.74 3.79 -5.05
N GLN A 292 -27.86 3.54 -4.42
CA GLN A 292 -28.54 4.52 -3.57
C GLN A 292 -28.13 4.25 -2.13
N VAL A 293 -27.74 5.28 -1.41
CA VAL A 293 -27.24 5.17 -0.04
C VAL A 293 -28.05 6.04 0.90
N ASP A 294 -28.50 5.40 2.00
CA ASP A 294 -29.17 6.06 3.10
C ASP A 294 -28.21 6.05 4.32
N ILE A 295 -27.65 7.21 4.70
CA ILE A 295 -26.75 7.37 5.84
C ILE A 295 -27.56 7.74 7.08
N VAL A 296 -27.45 6.96 8.14
CA VAL A 296 -28.20 7.15 9.39
C VAL A 296 -27.49 8.21 10.24
N ASN A 297 -28.17 9.34 10.45
CA ASN A 297 -27.61 10.48 11.20
C ASN A 297 -28.08 10.56 12.66
N GLY A 298 -28.83 9.60 13.14
CA GLY A 298 -29.34 9.55 14.51
C GLY A 298 -30.83 9.32 14.58
N GLU A 299 -31.31 9.19 15.80
CA GLU A 299 -32.71 8.99 16.10
C GLU A 299 -33.33 10.30 16.58
N ARG A 300 -34.52 10.64 16.11
CA ARG A 300 -35.31 11.75 16.61
C ARG A 300 -36.64 11.21 17.12
N THR A 301 -37.02 11.63 18.33
CA THR A 301 -38.39 11.40 18.85
C THR A 301 -39.38 12.21 18.04
N ILE A 302 -40.58 11.69 17.85
CA ILE A 302 -41.66 12.33 17.10
C ILE A 302 -42.16 13.58 17.80
#